data_bc30629129c275467ec8c05388935f2d
#
_entry.id   bc30629129c275467ec8c05388935f2d
#
_cell.length_a   1.000
_cell.length_b   1.000
_cell.length_c   1.000
_cell.angle_alpha   90.00
_cell.angle_beta   90.00
_cell.angle_gamma   90.00
#
_symmetry.space_group_name_H-M   'P 1'
#
loop_
_entity.id
_entity.type
_entity.pdbx_description
1 polymer ?
#
loop_
_entity_poly.entity_id
_entity_poly.type
_entity_poly.pdbx_seq_one_letter_code
_entity_poly.pdbx_strand_id
1 'polypeptide(L)'
;MLDNDKSGARIEQNGDVVIPQGAPAGEYTLKYNLCMKDHPTICDDAKVKIVILEDKPIVIHNGISANGDGVNDGFTIEHIEGYPKNNLKIFNRWGVLVYEKDGYTNSEPFDGHSNGRATISADSKLPQGTYYYILEYQDTAEQTHTEKGWLYLKY
;
A
#
# COMPACT_ATOMS: atom_id res chain seq x y z
N MET A 1 7.49 -23.27 24.51
CA MET A 1 6.68 -22.29 25.24
C MET A 1 6.55 -21.08 24.35
N LEU A 2 5.35 -20.82 23.87
CA LEU A 2 5.09 -19.62 23.05
C LEU A 2 5.26 -18.40 23.97
N ASP A 3 6.19 -17.53 23.62
CA ASP A 3 6.30 -16.21 24.26
C ASP A 3 4.93 -15.51 24.06
N ASN A 4 4.46 -14.82 25.09
CA ASN A 4 3.10 -14.27 25.20
C ASN A 4 2.88 -13.20 24.12
N ASP A 5 2.75 -13.64 22.86
CA ASP A 5 2.51 -12.79 21.71
C ASP A 5 1.06 -12.31 21.75
N LYS A 6 0.89 -11.02 22.05
CA LYS A 6 -0.41 -10.35 22.11
C LYS A 6 -1.15 -10.30 20.77
N SER A 7 -0.50 -10.66 19.65
CA SER A 7 -1.14 -10.72 18.32
C SER A 7 -2.11 -11.89 18.21
N GLY A 8 -1.94 -12.96 19.02
CA GLY A 8 -2.65 -14.21 18.85
C GLY A 8 -2.28 -15.00 17.59
N ALA A 9 -1.22 -14.56 16.88
CA ALA A 9 -0.73 -15.25 15.69
C ALA A 9 -0.17 -16.63 16.04
N ARG A 10 -0.30 -17.59 15.13
CA ARG A 10 0.19 -18.96 15.31
C ARG A 10 0.76 -19.51 14.01
N ILE A 11 1.66 -20.47 14.12
CA ILE A 11 2.14 -21.27 13.00
C ILE A 11 1.44 -22.62 13.05
N GLU A 12 0.85 -23.01 11.94
CA GLU A 12 0.21 -24.30 11.77
C GLU A 12 1.21 -25.38 11.36
N GLN A 13 0.83 -26.67 11.46
CA GLN A 13 1.73 -27.79 11.14
C GLN A 13 2.19 -27.83 9.68
N ASN A 14 1.44 -27.20 8.77
CA ASN A 14 1.78 -27.07 7.36
C ASN A 14 2.78 -25.92 7.07
N GLY A 15 3.14 -25.12 8.11
CA GLY A 15 4.03 -23.98 8.00
C GLY A 15 3.33 -22.63 7.78
N ASP A 16 2.00 -22.63 7.67
CA ASP A 16 1.24 -21.39 7.50
C ASP A 16 1.25 -20.54 8.77
N VAL A 17 1.41 -19.23 8.59
CA VAL A 17 1.24 -18.26 9.68
C VAL A 17 -0.18 -17.73 9.64
N VAL A 18 -0.95 -18.04 10.68
CA VAL A 18 -2.33 -17.57 10.82
C VAL A 18 -2.37 -16.38 11.79
N ILE A 19 -2.89 -15.25 11.34
CA ILE A 19 -3.12 -14.04 12.13
C ILE A 19 -4.63 -13.94 12.37
N PRO A 20 -5.12 -13.88 13.62
CA PRO A 20 -6.55 -13.73 13.88
C PRO A 20 -7.03 -12.35 13.45
N GLN A 21 -8.29 -12.30 13.00
CA GLN A 21 -8.94 -11.02 12.69
C GLN A 21 -9.01 -10.14 13.94
N GLY A 22 -8.68 -8.86 13.79
CA GLY A 22 -8.64 -7.90 14.90
C GLY A 22 -7.37 -7.99 15.76
N ALA A 23 -6.33 -8.68 15.30
CA ALA A 23 -5.05 -8.65 15.96
C ALA A 23 -4.50 -7.20 16.04
N PRO A 24 -4.00 -6.76 17.20
CA PRO A 24 -3.51 -5.39 17.36
C PRO A 24 -2.36 -5.07 16.40
N ALA A 25 -2.32 -3.84 15.89
CA ALA A 25 -1.19 -3.36 15.12
C ALA A 25 0.10 -3.38 15.94
N GLY A 26 1.20 -3.71 15.30
CA GLY A 26 2.50 -3.80 15.96
C GLY A 26 3.46 -4.78 15.29
N GLU A 27 4.67 -4.85 15.84
CA GLU A 27 5.67 -5.82 15.44
C GLU A 27 5.69 -6.99 16.43
N TYR A 28 5.59 -8.19 15.92
CA TYR A 28 5.57 -9.43 16.70
C TYR A 28 6.63 -10.40 16.18
N THR A 29 7.13 -11.25 17.06
CA THR A 29 8.09 -12.29 16.69
C THR A 29 7.57 -13.63 17.19
N LEU A 30 7.23 -14.51 16.27
CA LEU A 30 6.94 -15.90 16.59
C LEU A 30 8.23 -16.72 16.55
N LYS A 31 8.44 -17.50 17.60
CA LYS A 31 9.52 -18.49 17.66
C LYS A 31 8.92 -19.87 17.49
N TYR A 32 9.49 -20.67 16.64
CA TYR A 32 9.07 -22.05 16.43
C TYR A 32 10.26 -22.99 16.33
N ASN A 33 10.00 -24.24 16.59
CA ASN A 33 11.01 -25.29 16.59
C ASN A 33 10.66 -26.28 15.48
N LEU A 34 11.61 -26.53 14.58
CA LEU A 34 11.50 -27.47 13.48
C LEU A 34 12.33 -28.71 13.81
N CYS A 35 11.69 -29.88 13.86
CA CYS A 35 12.35 -31.14 14.10
C CYS A 35 12.31 -32.04 12.86
N MET A 36 13.36 -32.83 12.64
CA MET A 36 13.38 -33.80 11.55
C MET A 36 12.33 -34.89 11.80
N LYS A 37 11.53 -35.21 10.76
CA LYS A 37 10.45 -36.20 10.85
C LYS A 37 10.94 -37.57 11.28
N ASP A 38 12.12 -37.99 10.79
CA ASP A 38 12.70 -39.30 11.06
C ASP A 38 13.65 -39.30 12.27
N HIS A 39 13.96 -38.13 12.80
CA HIS A 39 14.84 -37.93 13.96
C HIS A 39 14.30 -36.79 14.84
N PRO A 40 13.21 -37.01 15.60
CA PRO A 40 12.50 -35.94 16.33
C PRO A 40 13.29 -35.30 17.49
N THR A 41 14.49 -35.82 17.77
CA THR A 41 15.45 -35.21 18.71
C THR A 41 16.38 -34.21 18.06
N ILE A 42 16.41 -34.13 16.71
CA ILE A 42 17.21 -33.16 15.95
C ILE A 42 16.26 -32.04 15.54
N CYS A 43 16.36 -30.93 16.26
CA CYS A 43 15.51 -29.76 16.08
C CYS A 43 16.36 -28.50 15.91
N ASP A 44 15.82 -27.53 15.16
CA ASP A 44 16.37 -26.19 15.03
C ASP A 44 15.30 -25.13 15.35
N ASP A 45 15.74 -24.01 15.94
CA ASP A 45 14.89 -22.91 16.31
C ASP A 45 14.87 -21.87 15.19
N ALA A 46 13.69 -21.42 14.81
CA ALA A 46 13.49 -20.37 13.84
C ALA A 46 12.58 -19.27 14.36
N LYS A 47 12.63 -18.12 13.71
CA LYS A 47 11.83 -16.92 14.07
C LYS A 47 11.15 -16.37 12.83
N VAL A 48 9.90 -15.98 12.97
CA VAL A 48 9.14 -15.20 11.99
C VAL A 48 8.83 -13.84 12.59
N LYS A 49 9.20 -12.77 11.88
CA LYS A 49 8.79 -11.41 12.21
C LYS A 49 7.48 -11.11 11.49
N ILE A 50 6.47 -10.70 12.25
CA ILE A 50 5.15 -10.30 11.76
C ILE A 50 5.00 -8.82 12.04
N VAL A 51 4.60 -8.04 11.03
CA VAL A 51 4.24 -6.64 11.17
C VAL A 51 2.76 -6.52 10.86
N ILE A 52 1.96 -6.17 11.87
CA ILE A 52 0.53 -5.89 11.71
C ILE A 52 0.38 -4.39 11.62
N LEU A 53 -0.07 -3.91 10.46
CA LEU A 53 -0.28 -2.49 10.23
C LEU A 53 -1.59 -2.02 10.84
N GLU A 54 -1.61 -0.79 11.34
CA GLU A 54 -2.83 -0.16 11.81
C GLU A 54 -3.68 0.29 10.62
N ASP A 55 -4.98 0.04 10.68
CA ASP A 55 -5.94 0.48 9.66
C ASP A 55 -6.26 1.97 9.88
N LYS A 56 -5.36 2.84 9.40
CA LYS A 56 -5.49 4.29 9.52
C LYS A 56 -6.28 4.83 8.34
N PRO A 57 -7.19 5.78 8.56
CA PRO A 57 -7.93 6.39 7.46
C PRO A 57 -6.96 7.05 6.47
N ILE A 58 -7.25 6.86 5.19
CA ILE A 58 -6.51 7.51 4.10
C ILE A 58 -6.81 9.01 4.13
N VAL A 59 -5.75 9.84 4.00
CA VAL A 59 -5.87 11.29 3.82
C VAL A 59 -5.26 11.67 2.47
N ILE A 60 -6.03 12.33 1.63
CA ILE A 60 -5.63 12.68 0.26
C ILE A 60 -5.36 14.18 0.16
N HIS A 61 -4.15 14.53 -0.29
CA HIS A 61 -3.73 15.93 -0.49
C HIS A 61 -3.98 16.36 -1.94
N ASN A 62 -4.84 17.35 -2.14
CA ASN A 62 -5.34 17.74 -3.47
C ASN A 62 -4.42 18.66 -4.28
N GLY A 63 -3.22 18.97 -3.82
CA GLY A 63 -2.29 19.88 -4.48
C GLY A 63 -0.95 19.25 -4.79
N ILE A 64 -0.48 19.39 -6.02
CA ILE A 64 0.86 18.99 -6.46
C ILE A 64 1.56 20.23 -6.99
N SER A 65 2.77 20.49 -6.51
CA SER A 65 3.68 21.53 -7.02
C SER A 65 4.94 20.85 -7.53
N ALA A 66 4.86 20.26 -8.71
CA ALA A 66 5.91 19.43 -9.30
C ALA A 66 7.07 20.30 -9.89
N ASN A 67 7.69 21.12 -9.05
CA ASN A 67 8.76 22.07 -9.41
C ASN A 67 10.16 21.56 -9.01
N GLY A 68 10.25 20.42 -8.31
CA GLY A 68 11.50 19.77 -7.91
C GLY A 68 12.16 20.38 -6.68
N ASP A 69 11.42 21.13 -5.85
CA ASP A 69 11.94 21.72 -4.61
C ASP A 69 11.88 20.79 -3.38
N GLY A 70 11.31 19.60 -3.55
CA GLY A 70 11.15 18.60 -2.51
C GLY A 70 9.88 18.78 -1.67
N VAL A 71 9.00 19.74 -2.01
CA VAL A 71 7.77 20.01 -1.28
C VAL A 71 6.55 19.84 -2.20
N ASN A 72 5.71 18.87 -1.89
CA ASN A 72 4.50 18.52 -2.67
C ASN A 72 4.79 18.27 -4.18
N ASP A 73 5.96 17.74 -4.50
CA ASP A 73 6.34 17.41 -5.88
C ASP A 73 5.54 16.25 -6.45
N GLY A 74 4.85 15.49 -5.62
CA GLY A 74 4.03 14.37 -6.04
C GLY A 74 2.69 14.30 -5.32
N PHE A 75 1.78 13.50 -5.87
CA PHE A 75 0.47 13.25 -5.30
C PHE A 75 0.58 12.35 -4.08
N THR A 76 0.49 12.95 -2.90
CA THR A 76 0.65 12.24 -1.62
C THR A 76 -0.68 11.79 -1.06
N ILE A 77 -0.73 10.52 -0.66
CA ILE A 77 -1.86 9.88 -0.01
C ILE A 77 -1.36 9.29 1.30
N GLU A 78 -1.69 9.94 2.44
CA GLU A 78 -1.24 9.43 3.74
C GLU A 78 -1.82 8.05 4.03
N HIS A 79 -0.99 7.19 4.61
CA HIS A 79 -1.29 5.82 5.02
C HIS A 79 -1.56 4.83 3.87
N ILE A 80 -1.34 5.20 2.61
CA ILE A 80 -1.59 4.31 1.45
C ILE A 80 -0.75 3.03 1.49
N GLU A 81 0.42 3.07 2.13
CA GLU A 81 1.30 1.92 2.32
C GLU A 81 0.65 0.80 3.16
N GLY A 82 -0.35 1.15 3.99
CA GLY A 82 -1.17 0.19 4.74
C GLY A 82 -2.17 -0.58 3.86
N TYR A 83 -2.38 -0.12 2.62
CA TYR A 83 -3.35 -0.68 1.68
C TYR A 83 -2.67 -1.13 0.38
N PRO A 84 -1.88 -2.21 0.40
CA PRO A 84 -1.09 -2.63 -0.77
C PRO A 84 -1.94 -3.08 -1.96
N LYS A 85 -3.19 -3.50 -1.72
CA LYS A 85 -4.16 -3.79 -2.78
C LYS A 85 -4.93 -2.51 -3.10
N ASN A 86 -4.32 -1.61 -3.87
CA ASN A 86 -4.94 -0.38 -4.31
C ASN A 86 -4.71 -0.14 -5.80
N ASN A 87 -5.53 0.70 -6.41
CA ASN A 87 -5.39 1.17 -7.79
C ASN A 87 -5.74 2.65 -7.83
N LEU A 88 -4.81 3.48 -8.31
CA LEU A 88 -5.02 4.91 -8.53
C LEU A 88 -5.18 5.20 -10.01
N LYS A 89 -6.26 5.89 -10.36
CA LYS A 89 -6.52 6.42 -11.71
C LYS A 89 -6.65 7.94 -11.66
N ILE A 90 -6.00 8.63 -12.61
CA ILE A 90 -6.11 10.08 -12.75
C ILE A 90 -6.62 10.41 -14.16
N PHE A 91 -7.57 11.32 -14.23
CA PHE A 91 -8.26 11.73 -15.43
C PHE A 91 -8.12 13.24 -15.64
N ASN A 92 -8.02 13.64 -16.89
CA ASN A 92 -8.12 15.06 -17.23
C ASN A 92 -9.58 15.56 -17.18
N ARG A 93 -9.79 16.87 -17.41
CA ARG A 93 -11.12 17.51 -17.38
C ARG A 93 -12.12 16.96 -18.39
N TRP A 94 -11.67 16.22 -19.40
CA TRP A 94 -12.54 15.56 -20.40
C TRP A 94 -12.83 14.10 -20.07
N GLY A 95 -12.39 13.62 -18.88
CA GLY A 95 -12.58 12.23 -18.46
C GLY A 95 -11.62 11.24 -19.14
N VAL A 96 -10.55 11.74 -19.76
CA VAL A 96 -9.54 10.88 -20.39
C VAL A 96 -8.54 10.45 -19.32
N LEU A 97 -8.29 9.13 -19.23
CA LEU A 97 -7.31 8.54 -18.33
C LEU A 97 -5.89 8.98 -18.74
N VAL A 98 -5.19 9.66 -17.84
CA VAL A 98 -3.83 10.15 -18.07
C VAL A 98 -2.78 9.45 -17.21
N TYR A 99 -3.19 8.82 -16.12
CA TYR A 99 -2.31 8.05 -15.25
C TYR A 99 -3.09 6.90 -14.59
N GLU A 100 -2.44 5.74 -14.48
CA GLU A 100 -2.97 4.59 -13.73
C GLU A 100 -1.82 3.83 -13.09
N LYS A 101 -1.99 3.45 -11.83
CA LYS A 101 -1.02 2.63 -11.10
C LYS A 101 -1.70 1.70 -10.13
N ASP A 102 -1.43 0.39 -10.30
CA ASP A 102 -1.72 -0.62 -9.29
C ASP A 102 -0.66 -0.58 -8.20
N GLY A 103 -1.07 -0.75 -6.95
CA GLY A 103 -0.16 -0.71 -5.81
C GLY A 103 0.53 0.65 -5.68
N TYR A 104 -0.23 1.74 -5.75
CA TYR A 104 0.28 3.09 -5.58
C TYR A 104 0.92 3.28 -4.21
N THR A 105 2.08 3.95 -4.18
CA THR A 105 2.83 4.28 -2.96
C THR A 105 3.39 5.69 -3.02
N ASN A 106 3.66 6.30 -1.87
CA ASN A 106 4.30 7.61 -1.79
C ASN A 106 5.81 7.58 -2.11
N SER A 107 6.42 6.41 -2.25
CA SER A 107 7.83 6.27 -2.70
C SER A 107 8.00 6.55 -4.18
N GLU A 108 6.95 6.35 -4.98
CA GLU A 108 6.91 6.64 -6.41
C GLU A 108 5.61 7.38 -6.76
N PRO A 109 5.45 8.63 -6.28
CA PRO A 109 4.21 9.36 -6.43
C PRO A 109 4.00 9.81 -7.87
N PHE A 110 2.73 10.08 -8.23
CA PHE A 110 2.43 10.78 -9.46
C PHE A 110 2.94 12.23 -9.37
N ASP A 111 3.82 12.61 -10.27
CA ASP A 111 4.55 13.88 -10.33
C ASP A 111 4.14 14.76 -11.53
N GLY A 112 3.01 14.45 -12.15
CA GLY A 112 2.52 15.15 -13.33
C GLY A 112 2.95 14.53 -14.66
N HIS A 113 3.67 13.41 -14.67
CA HIS A 113 3.95 12.67 -15.90
C HIS A 113 2.84 11.66 -16.20
N SER A 114 2.47 11.59 -17.48
CA SER A 114 1.43 10.69 -17.94
C SER A 114 2.00 9.31 -18.25
N ASN A 115 1.30 8.25 -17.83
CA ASN A 115 1.52 6.88 -18.32
C ASN A 115 0.28 6.33 -19.05
N GLY A 116 -0.74 7.19 -19.27
CA GLY A 116 -1.97 6.83 -19.94
C GLY A 116 -1.80 6.74 -21.46
N ARG A 117 -2.61 5.86 -22.09
CA ARG A 117 -2.57 5.62 -23.54
C ARG A 117 -3.05 6.80 -24.42
N ALA A 118 -3.64 7.82 -23.80
CA ALA A 118 -4.26 8.95 -24.53
C ALA A 118 -3.34 10.16 -24.70
N THR A 119 -2.09 10.07 -24.30
CA THR A 119 -1.09 11.13 -24.48
C THR A 119 -0.27 10.86 -25.74
N ILE A 120 0.14 11.95 -26.42
CA ILE A 120 0.86 11.93 -27.72
C ILE A 120 2.22 11.20 -27.60
N SER A 121 2.77 11.15 -26.37
CA SER A 121 3.94 10.32 -26.03
C SER A 121 3.80 9.80 -24.61
N ALA A 122 4.21 8.56 -24.35
CA ALA A 122 4.43 8.05 -23.01
C ALA A 122 5.45 8.97 -22.32
N ASP A 123 5.28 9.21 -21.01
CA ASP A 123 6.12 10.08 -20.20
C ASP A 123 6.03 11.58 -20.51
N SER A 124 4.97 12.03 -21.20
CA SER A 124 4.79 13.47 -21.38
C SER A 124 4.26 14.15 -20.10
N LYS A 125 4.89 15.29 -19.79
CA LYS A 125 4.46 16.16 -18.69
C LYS A 125 3.09 16.73 -18.99
N LEU A 126 2.15 16.55 -18.07
CA LEU A 126 0.77 17.00 -18.22
C LEU A 126 0.66 18.53 -18.06
N PRO A 127 -0.26 19.22 -18.72
CA PRO A 127 -0.50 20.64 -18.50
C PRO A 127 -0.89 20.95 -17.06
N GLN A 128 -0.51 22.15 -16.57
CA GLN A 128 -1.02 22.66 -15.30
C GLN A 128 -2.56 22.75 -15.34
N GLY A 129 -3.19 22.41 -14.21
CA GLY A 129 -4.63 22.51 -14.11
C GLY A 129 -5.25 21.47 -13.17
N THR A 130 -6.58 21.37 -13.24
CA THR A 130 -7.37 20.46 -12.42
C THR A 130 -7.52 19.12 -13.13
N TYR A 131 -7.27 18.09 -12.38
CA TYR A 131 -7.46 16.67 -12.72
C TYR A 131 -8.42 16.03 -11.74
N TYR A 132 -8.93 14.86 -12.08
CA TYR A 132 -9.81 14.07 -11.21
C TYR A 132 -9.14 12.73 -10.92
N TYR A 133 -9.30 12.21 -9.72
CA TYR A 133 -8.79 10.90 -9.36
C TYR A 133 -9.91 9.97 -8.90
N ILE A 134 -9.66 8.68 -9.09
CA ILE A 134 -10.36 7.58 -8.47
C ILE A 134 -9.30 6.70 -7.84
N LEU A 135 -9.40 6.48 -6.53
CA LEU A 135 -8.59 5.56 -5.76
C LEU A 135 -9.49 4.43 -5.27
N GLU A 136 -9.20 3.22 -5.69
CA GLU A 136 -9.83 2.00 -5.16
C GLU A 136 -8.81 1.30 -4.27
N TYR A 137 -9.20 0.85 -3.07
CA TYR A 137 -8.32 0.12 -2.16
C TYR A 137 -9.10 -0.89 -1.34
N GLN A 138 -8.41 -1.94 -0.87
CA GLN A 138 -8.97 -2.92 0.05
C GLN A 138 -8.40 -2.72 1.44
N ASP A 139 -9.29 -2.75 2.45
CA ASP A 139 -8.91 -2.74 3.86
C ASP A 139 -8.46 -4.13 4.35
N THR A 140 -8.11 -4.24 5.63
CA THR A 140 -7.69 -5.49 6.26
C THR A 140 -8.80 -6.54 6.35
N ALA A 141 -10.07 -6.11 6.20
CA ALA A 141 -11.24 -7.00 6.12
C ALA A 141 -11.59 -7.40 4.67
N GLU A 142 -10.70 -7.09 3.70
CA GLU A 142 -10.88 -7.29 2.26
C GLU A 142 -12.10 -6.55 1.66
N GLN A 143 -12.60 -5.52 2.34
CA GLN A 143 -13.64 -4.66 1.81
C GLN A 143 -13.03 -3.64 0.87
N THR A 144 -13.67 -3.48 -0.29
CA THR A 144 -13.23 -2.48 -1.28
C THR A 144 -13.85 -1.12 -0.97
N HIS A 145 -13.00 -0.12 -0.88
CA HIS A 145 -13.36 1.28 -0.72
C HIS A 145 -13.01 2.05 -1.99
N THR A 146 -13.76 3.11 -2.26
CA THR A 146 -13.52 3.98 -3.42
C THR A 146 -13.55 5.43 -2.97
N GLU A 147 -12.39 6.10 -3.09
CA GLU A 147 -12.26 7.54 -2.92
C GLU A 147 -12.16 8.22 -4.29
N LYS A 148 -12.81 9.36 -4.41
CA LYS A 148 -12.79 10.15 -5.65
C LYS A 148 -12.82 11.63 -5.34
N GLY A 149 -12.08 12.37 -6.14
CA GLY A 149 -11.97 13.80 -5.94
C GLY A 149 -11.21 14.47 -7.08
N TRP A 150 -10.69 15.63 -6.79
CA TRP A 150 -9.89 16.42 -7.72
C TRP A 150 -8.50 16.68 -7.12
N LEU A 151 -7.55 16.92 -7.99
CA LEU A 151 -6.22 17.41 -7.65
C LEU A 151 -5.84 18.56 -8.56
N TYR A 152 -5.03 19.49 -8.07
CA TYR A 152 -4.50 20.60 -8.84
C TYR A 152 -3.01 20.41 -9.05
N LEU A 153 -2.60 20.35 -10.32
CA LEU A 153 -1.22 20.22 -10.74
C LEU A 153 -0.65 21.58 -11.12
N LYS A 154 0.47 21.95 -10.50
CA LYS A 154 1.26 23.15 -10.78
C LYS A 154 2.74 22.79 -10.90
N TYR A 155 3.51 23.58 -11.62
CA TYR A 155 4.97 23.53 -11.72
C TYR A 155 5.62 24.82 -11.23
#